data_e31987da2da492f300ca0a86da1ea884
#
_entry.id   e31987da2da492f300ca0a86da1ea884
#
_cell.length_a   1.000
_cell.length_b   1.000
_cell.length_c   1.000
_cell.angle_alpha   90.00
_cell.angle_beta   90.00
_cell.angle_gamma   90.00
#
_symmetry.space_group_name_H-M   'P 1'
#
loop_
_entity.id
_entity.type
_entity.pdbx_description
1 polymer ?
#
loop_
_entity_poly.entity_id
_entity_poly.type
_entity_poly.pdbx_seq_one_letter_code
_entity_poly.pdbx_strand_id
1 'polypeptide(L)'
;MIKSLKFSHKILLAASLVVFAAFALFTLYNDYLQRNAIREDLESYLREMGDVTSSNIQNWLGGRLLLVEQTAQTLARDHSPETVSALLEQPALTSTFSFTYLGQQDGVFTMRPDSPMPAGYDPRSRPWYKDAVAAGGLTLTEPYVDAATQELIITAATPVKAAGNTLGVVGGDLSLKTLVQIINSLDFSGMGYAFLVSGDGKILVHPDKEQVMKTLSEVYPQNTPKIATGFSEAELHGHTRILAFTPIKGLPSVTWYLALSIDKDKAYAMLSKFRVSAIAAALISIVAILVLLGLLIRLLMQPLHLMGRAMQDIAQGE
;
A
#
# COMPACT_ATOMS: atom_id res chain seq x y z
N MET A 1 2.62 28.89 -49.50
CA MET A 1 4.01 29.00 -49.03
C MET A 1 4.95 27.88 -49.48
N ILE A 2 4.50 26.64 -49.74
CA ILE A 2 5.36 25.50 -50.15
C ILE A 2 5.74 25.54 -51.65
N LYS A 3 5.00 26.27 -52.51
CA LYS A 3 5.24 26.31 -53.95
C LYS A 3 6.52 27.06 -54.37
N SER A 4 7.08 27.94 -53.55
CA SER A 4 8.26 28.77 -53.85
C SER A 4 9.60 28.17 -53.38
N LEU A 5 9.58 27.02 -52.70
CA LEU A 5 10.80 26.39 -52.20
C LEU A 5 11.57 25.63 -53.29
N LYS A 6 12.90 25.75 -53.29
CA LYS A 6 13.78 24.99 -54.19
C LYS A 6 13.55 23.49 -53.97
N PHE A 7 13.72 22.66 -55.00
CA PHE A 7 13.46 21.20 -54.98
C PHE A 7 14.19 20.49 -53.83
N SER A 8 15.43 20.86 -53.55
CA SER A 8 16.22 20.35 -52.40
C SER A 8 15.56 20.57 -51.04
N HIS A 9 14.94 21.75 -50.85
CA HIS A 9 14.25 22.05 -49.59
C HIS A 9 12.94 21.28 -49.43
N LYS A 10 12.27 20.93 -50.54
CA LYS A 10 11.07 20.05 -50.50
C LYS A 10 11.42 18.64 -50.10
N ILE A 11 12.53 18.07 -50.62
CA ILE A 11 13.03 16.74 -50.24
C ILE A 11 13.41 16.73 -48.74
N LEU A 12 14.12 17.76 -48.28
CA LEU A 12 14.56 17.90 -46.91
C LEU A 12 13.36 17.95 -45.96
N LEU A 13 12.33 18.70 -46.32
CA LEU A 13 11.12 18.88 -45.53
C LEU A 13 10.30 17.57 -45.47
N ALA A 14 10.17 16.88 -46.60
CA ALA A 14 9.47 15.59 -46.66
C ALA A 14 10.20 14.50 -45.82
N ALA A 15 11.52 14.41 -45.96
CA ALA A 15 12.33 13.48 -45.19
C ALA A 15 12.26 13.77 -43.67
N SER A 16 12.33 15.05 -43.27
CA SER A 16 12.17 15.48 -41.89
C SER A 16 10.82 15.09 -41.30
N LEU A 17 9.74 15.27 -42.08
CA LEU A 17 8.39 14.93 -41.66
C LEU A 17 8.24 13.42 -41.43
N VAL A 18 8.79 12.58 -42.32
CA VAL A 18 8.76 11.12 -42.18
C VAL A 18 9.54 10.67 -40.94
N VAL A 19 10.74 11.24 -40.75
CA VAL A 19 11.56 10.91 -39.58
C VAL A 19 10.88 11.34 -38.29
N PHE A 20 10.33 12.56 -38.27
CA PHE A 20 9.57 13.04 -37.10
C PHE A 20 8.37 12.15 -36.79
N ALA A 21 7.59 11.77 -37.82
CA ALA A 21 6.43 10.88 -37.62
C ALA A 21 6.86 9.50 -37.11
N ALA A 22 7.94 8.92 -37.64
CA ALA A 22 8.48 7.65 -37.17
C ALA A 22 8.92 7.70 -35.69
N PHE A 23 9.66 8.75 -35.30
CA PHE A 23 10.07 8.95 -33.90
C PHE A 23 8.87 9.21 -32.97
N ALA A 24 7.90 9.99 -33.41
CA ALA A 24 6.70 10.24 -32.63
C ALA A 24 5.90 8.95 -32.37
N LEU A 25 5.67 8.15 -33.40
CA LEU A 25 4.99 6.86 -33.29
C LEU A 25 5.77 5.89 -32.39
N PHE A 26 7.10 5.82 -32.57
CA PHE A 26 7.97 5.01 -31.72
C PHE A 26 7.90 5.43 -30.27
N THR A 27 7.95 6.73 -29.97
CA THR A 27 7.89 7.24 -28.60
C THR A 27 6.54 6.96 -27.96
N LEU A 28 5.43 7.16 -28.67
CA LEU A 28 4.08 6.85 -28.19
C LEU A 28 3.89 5.36 -27.93
N TYR A 29 4.38 4.52 -28.84
CA TYR A 29 4.30 3.06 -28.70
C TYR A 29 5.13 2.56 -27.50
N ASN A 30 6.37 3.05 -27.33
CA ASN A 30 7.19 2.73 -26.16
C ASN A 30 6.56 3.22 -24.85
N ASP A 31 6.01 4.44 -24.81
CA ASP A 31 5.33 4.95 -23.63
C ASP A 31 4.15 4.06 -23.22
N TYR A 32 3.37 3.60 -24.19
CA TYR A 32 2.27 2.67 -23.97
C TYR A 32 2.75 1.32 -23.38
N LEU A 33 3.78 0.71 -24.01
CA LEU A 33 4.35 -0.56 -23.55
C LEU A 33 4.92 -0.46 -22.13
N GLN A 34 5.69 0.60 -21.87
CA GLN A 34 6.32 0.79 -20.55
C GLN A 34 5.30 1.10 -19.45
N ARG A 35 4.24 1.83 -19.74
CA ARG A 35 3.16 2.05 -18.77
C ARG A 35 2.49 0.74 -18.36
N ASN A 36 2.21 -0.13 -19.31
CA ASN A 36 1.60 -1.42 -19.03
C ASN A 36 2.58 -2.32 -18.23
N ALA A 37 3.85 -2.37 -18.63
CA ALA A 37 4.86 -3.14 -17.89
C ALA A 37 5.02 -2.65 -16.43
N ILE A 38 5.17 -1.33 -16.23
CA ILE A 38 5.25 -0.75 -14.87
C ILE A 38 3.99 -1.06 -14.06
N ARG A 39 2.82 -1.02 -14.70
CA ARG A 39 1.57 -1.35 -14.02
C ARG A 39 1.56 -2.81 -13.59
N GLU A 40 1.88 -3.74 -14.47
CA GLU A 40 1.92 -5.18 -14.17
C GLU A 40 2.95 -5.51 -13.10
N ASP A 41 4.16 -4.92 -13.18
CA ASP A 41 5.21 -5.07 -12.18
C ASP A 41 4.77 -4.53 -10.81
N LEU A 42 4.15 -3.35 -10.79
CA LEU A 42 3.64 -2.75 -9.56
C LEU A 42 2.50 -3.61 -8.95
N GLU A 43 1.61 -4.14 -9.80
CA GLU A 43 0.55 -5.04 -9.39
C GLU A 43 1.10 -6.31 -8.75
N SER A 44 2.06 -6.94 -9.39
CA SER A 44 2.72 -8.13 -8.88
C SER A 44 3.44 -7.87 -7.56
N TYR A 45 4.22 -6.78 -7.49
CA TYR A 45 4.95 -6.37 -6.31
C TYR A 45 4.04 -6.08 -5.11
N LEU A 46 2.97 -5.30 -5.32
CA LEU A 46 2.03 -4.98 -4.23
C LEU A 46 1.24 -6.20 -3.76
N ARG A 47 0.90 -7.11 -4.67
CA ARG A 47 0.24 -8.37 -4.30
C ARG A 47 1.17 -9.24 -3.46
N GLU A 48 2.40 -9.47 -3.90
CA GLU A 48 3.37 -10.29 -3.16
C GLU A 48 3.69 -9.68 -1.79
N MET A 49 3.97 -8.39 -1.74
CA MET A 49 4.20 -7.66 -0.48
C MET A 49 2.97 -7.73 0.44
N GLY A 50 1.77 -7.57 -0.13
CA GLY A 50 0.51 -7.68 0.60
C GLY A 50 0.32 -9.07 1.21
N ASP A 51 0.53 -10.12 0.42
CA ASP A 51 0.35 -11.50 0.85
C ASP A 51 1.36 -11.90 1.93
N VAL A 52 2.63 -11.56 1.77
CA VAL A 52 3.67 -11.84 2.77
C VAL A 52 3.38 -11.09 4.07
N THR A 53 3.04 -9.81 3.99
CA THR A 53 2.80 -8.98 5.18
C THR A 53 1.52 -9.38 5.90
N SER A 54 0.43 -9.63 5.17
CA SER A 54 -0.82 -10.09 5.77
C SER A 54 -0.64 -11.44 6.48
N SER A 55 0.16 -12.35 5.89
CA SER A 55 0.52 -13.62 6.51
C SER A 55 1.38 -13.44 7.77
N ASN A 56 2.32 -12.50 7.77
CA ASN A 56 3.11 -12.17 8.95
C ASN A 56 2.24 -11.63 10.09
N ILE A 57 1.31 -10.72 9.78
CA ILE A 57 0.35 -10.18 10.77
C ILE A 57 -0.57 -11.30 11.28
N GLN A 58 -1.08 -12.14 10.39
CA GLN A 58 -1.90 -13.30 10.74
C GLN A 58 -1.17 -14.24 11.72
N ASN A 59 0.07 -14.61 11.42
CA ASN A 59 0.89 -15.47 12.27
C ASN A 59 1.18 -14.82 13.62
N TRP A 60 1.49 -13.50 13.60
CA TRP A 60 1.76 -12.74 14.82
C TRP A 60 0.53 -12.67 15.72
N LEU A 61 -0.66 -12.42 15.19
CA LEU A 61 -1.92 -12.44 15.94
C LEU A 61 -2.30 -13.85 16.35
N GLY A 62 -2.16 -14.83 15.46
CA GLY A 62 -2.53 -16.23 15.70
C GLY A 62 -1.81 -16.83 16.91
N GLY A 63 -0.51 -16.58 17.06
CA GLY A 63 0.23 -17.01 18.25
C GLY A 63 -0.32 -16.44 19.55
N ARG A 64 -0.76 -15.19 19.55
CA ARG A 64 -1.35 -14.50 20.70
C ARG A 64 -2.73 -14.99 21.05
N LEU A 65 -3.54 -15.19 20.04
CA LEU A 65 -4.88 -15.78 20.16
C LEU A 65 -4.79 -17.17 20.78
N LEU A 66 -3.83 -18.00 20.33
CA LEU A 66 -3.60 -19.32 20.89
C LEU A 66 -3.18 -19.28 22.37
N LEU A 67 -2.33 -18.32 22.76
CA LEU A 67 -1.94 -18.16 24.18
C LEU A 67 -3.13 -17.83 25.07
N VAL A 68 -4.02 -16.91 24.63
CA VAL A 68 -5.24 -16.56 25.37
C VAL A 68 -6.18 -17.77 25.46
N GLU A 69 -6.33 -18.53 24.38
CA GLU A 69 -7.16 -19.74 24.37
C GLU A 69 -6.63 -20.82 25.33
N GLN A 70 -5.32 -21.09 25.34
CA GLN A 70 -4.69 -22.02 26.27
C GLN A 70 -4.84 -21.55 27.71
N THR A 71 -4.72 -20.25 27.97
CA THR A 71 -4.95 -19.67 29.31
C THR A 71 -6.39 -19.93 29.76
N ALA A 72 -7.38 -19.71 28.89
CA ALA A 72 -8.79 -20.01 29.23
C ALA A 72 -9.04 -21.48 29.51
N GLN A 73 -8.45 -22.38 28.73
CA GLN A 73 -8.57 -23.83 28.93
C GLN A 73 -7.98 -24.28 30.29
N THR A 74 -6.89 -23.65 30.71
CA THR A 74 -6.28 -23.92 32.01
C THR A 74 -7.18 -23.41 33.15
N LEU A 75 -7.67 -22.17 33.04
CA LEU A 75 -8.59 -21.56 34.00
C LEU A 75 -9.94 -22.30 34.09
N ALA A 76 -10.38 -22.94 33.02
CA ALA A 76 -11.59 -23.76 33.02
C ALA A 76 -11.46 -25.00 33.92
N ARG A 77 -10.24 -25.49 34.14
CA ARG A 77 -9.94 -26.67 35.01
C ARG A 77 -9.73 -26.24 36.45
N ASP A 78 -9.00 -25.16 36.68
CA ASP A 78 -8.75 -24.59 37.99
C ASP A 78 -8.72 -23.05 37.90
N HIS A 79 -9.69 -22.44 38.56
CA HIS A 79 -9.88 -20.98 38.60
C HIS A 79 -9.75 -20.42 40.02
N SER A 80 -9.04 -21.16 40.91
CA SER A 80 -8.67 -20.65 42.22
C SER A 80 -7.87 -19.35 42.10
N PRO A 81 -8.02 -18.40 43.05
CA PRO A 81 -7.29 -17.12 43.00
C PRO A 81 -5.79 -17.29 42.85
N GLU A 82 -5.22 -18.31 43.46
CA GLU A 82 -3.80 -18.66 43.40
C GLU A 82 -3.40 -19.09 41.99
N THR A 83 -4.19 -19.95 41.33
CA THR A 83 -3.95 -20.41 39.97
C THR A 83 -4.13 -19.26 38.96
N VAL A 84 -5.15 -18.43 39.14
CA VAL A 84 -5.37 -17.24 38.28
C VAL A 84 -4.16 -16.33 38.35
N SER A 85 -3.67 -15.97 39.55
CA SER A 85 -2.51 -15.07 39.69
C SER A 85 -1.26 -15.69 39.08
N ALA A 86 -0.94 -16.93 39.41
CA ALA A 86 0.24 -17.62 38.91
C ALA A 86 0.24 -17.78 37.38
N LEU A 87 -0.94 -18.04 36.80
CA LEU A 87 -1.07 -18.22 35.36
C LEU A 87 -0.89 -16.88 34.59
N LEU A 88 -1.54 -15.81 35.07
CA LEU A 88 -1.44 -14.49 34.46
C LEU A 88 -0.03 -13.87 34.58
N GLU A 89 0.76 -14.31 35.55
CA GLU A 89 2.17 -13.90 35.78
C GLU A 89 3.18 -14.70 34.93
N GLN A 90 2.74 -15.72 34.18
CA GLN A 90 3.66 -16.49 33.35
C GLN A 90 4.43 -15.64 32.34
N PRO A 91 5.75 -15.86 32.19
CA PRO A 91 6.58 -15.09 31.29
C PRO A 91 6.07 -15.08 29.82
N ALA A 92 5.45 -16.18 29.38
CA ALA A 92 4.85 -16.29 28.06
C ALA A 92 3.73 -15.26 27.84
N LEU A 93 2.97 -14.92 28.88
CA LEU A 93 1.90 -13.91 28.81
C LEU A 93 2.46 -12.50 29.02
N THR A 94 3.22 -12.28 30.09
CA THR A 94 3.72 -10.93 30.46
C THR A 94 4.74 -10.35 29.47
N SER A 95 5.44 -11.18 28.69
CA SER A 95 6.31 -10.74 27.61
C SER A 95 5.58 -10.51 26.30
N THR A 96 4.36 -11.03 26.16
CA THR A 96 3.59 -11.02 24.91
C THR A 96 2.51 -9.93 24.89
N PHE A 97 1.87 -9.70 26.04
CA PHE A 97 0.78 -8.76 26.21
C PHE A 97 1.20 -7.60 27.11
N SER A 98 0.61 -6.42 26.88
CA SER A 98 0.78 -5.27 27.77
C SER A 98 0.12 -5.55 29.13
N PHE A 99 -1.05 -6.17 29.08
CA PHE A 99 -1.79 -6.66 30.23
C PHE A 99 -2.45 -8.00 29.89
N THR A 100 -2.51 -8.89 30.87
CA THR A 100 -3.34 -10.12 30.85
C THR A 100 -4.26 -10.11 32.04
N TYR A 101 -5.48 -10.56 31.87
CA TYR A 101 -6.49 -10.45 32.91
C TYR A 101 -7.62 -11.47 32.76
N LEU A 102 -8.30 -11.68 33.88
CA LEU A 102 -9.56 -12.41 34.01
C LEU A 102 -10.63 -11.46 34.56
N GLY A 103 -11.70 -11.24 33.80
CA GLY A 103 -12.93 -10.64 34.30
C GLY A 103 -13.94 -11.74 34.58
N GLN A 104 -14.36 -11.88 35.81
CA GLN A 104 -15.31 -12.91 36.23
C GLN A 104 -16.76 -12.47 36.00
N GLN A 105 -17.69 -13.41 35.96
CA GLN A 105 -19.11 -13.15 35.75
C GLN A 105 -19.74 -12.31 36.88
N ASP A 106 -19.21 -12.41 38.11
CA ASP A 106 -19.63 -11.60 39.26
C ASP A 106 -19.04 -10.19 39.27
N GLY A 107 -18.14 -9.86 38.33
CA GLY A 107 -17.50 -8.56 38.20
C GLY A 107 -16.10 -8.46 38.83
N VAL A 108 -15.63 -9.54 39.50
CA VAL A 108 -14.26 -9.59 40.01
C VAL A 108 -13.28 -9.47 38.82
N PHE A 109 -12.23 -8.67 38.99
CA PHE A 109 -11.21 -8.41 37.96
C PHE A 109 -9.83 -8.64 38.52
N THR A 110 -9.06 -9.50 37.85
CA THR A 110 -7.66 -9.79 38.18
C THR A 110 -6.81 -9.51 36.95
N MET A 111 -5.79 -8.65 37.08
CA MET A 111 -4.95 -8.20 35.95
C MET A 111 -3.46 -8.31 36.31
N ARG A 112 -2.62 -8.61 35.33
CA ARG A 112 -1.15 -8.58 35.42
C ARG A 112 -0.51 -7.90 34.20
N PRO A 113 0.52 -7.04 34.42
CA PRO A 113 0.94 -6.53 35.73
C PRO A 113 -0.18 -5.75 36.43
N ASP A 114 -0.10 -5.62 37.74
CA ASP A 114 -1.06 -4.81 38.51
C ASP A 114 -1.00 -3.35 38.04
N SER A 115 -2.16 -2.72 37.82
CA SER A 115 -2.28 -1.32 37.45
C SER A 115 -3.56 -0.73 38.10
N PRO A 116 -3.51 0.54 38.50
CA PRO A 116 -4.70 1.22 39.03
C PRO A 116 -5.82 1.28 37.99
N MET A 117 -7.01 0.86 38.38
CA MET A 117 -8.20 0.96 37.55
C MET A 117 -9.05 2.17 37.98
N PRO A 118 -9.80 2.79 37.03
CA PRO A 118 -10.75 3.85 37.37
C PRO A 118 -11.76 3.38 38.39
N ALA A 119 -12.23 4.32 39.25
CA ALA A 119 -13.27 4.01 40.21
C ALA A 119 -14.56 3.51 39.51
N GLY A 120 -15.12 2.41 40.02
CA GLY A 120 -16.31 1.78 39.45
C GLY A 120 -16.05 0.98 38.19
N TYR A 121 -14.80 0.60 37.90
CA TYR A 121 -14.48 -0.26 36.75
C TYR A 121 -15.23 -1.59 36.83
N ASP A 122 -15.96 -1.91 35.78
CA ASP A 122 -16.63 -3.20 35.61
C ASP A 122 -16.13 -3.85 34.31
N PRO A 123 -15.41 -4.99 34.39
CA PRO A 123 -14.87 -5.68 33.21
C PRO A 123 -15.96 -6.08 32.21
N ARG A 124 -17.18 -6.40 32.71
CA ARG A 124 -18.31 -6.83 31.88
C ARG A 124 -18.84 -5.75 30.94
N SER A 125 -18.56 -4.48 31.26
CA SER A 125 -18.94 -3.34 30.41
C SER A 125 -18.02 -3.11 29.22
N ARG A 126 -16.82 -3.73 29.24
CA ARG A 126 -15.74 -3.48 28.27
C ARG A 126 -15.95 -4.24 26.94
N PRO A 127 -15.45 -3.71 25.81
CA PRO A 127 -15.59 -4.36 24.50
C PRO A 127 -15.10 -5.82 24.51
N TRP A 128 -13.89 -6.08 24.99
CA TRP A 128 -13.30 -7.41 25.02
C TRP A 128 -14.15 -8.46 25.71
N TYR A 129 -14.83 -8.07 26.80
CA TYR A 129 -15.70 -8.99 27.53
C TYR A 129 -17.00 -9.25 26.76
N LYS A 130 -17.64 -8.18 26.28
CA LYS A 130 -18.91 -8.27 25.53
C LYS A 130 -18.73 -9.06 24.23
N ASP A 131 -17.66 -8.78 23.47
CA ASP A 131 -17.40 -9.42 22.19
C ASP A 131 -17.11 -10.92 22.37
N ALA A 132 -16.31 -11.28 23.40
CA ALA A 132 -16.02 -12.70 23.70
C ALA A 132 -17.27 -13.46 24.14
N VAL A 133 -18.13 -12.86 24.97
CA VAL A 133 -19.39 -13.48 25.39
C VAL A 133 -20.34 -13.61 24.21
N ALA A 134 -20.48 -12.58 23.38
CA ALA A 134 -21.33 -12.59 22.19
C ALA A 134 -20.86 -13.63 21.15
N ALA A 135 -19.55 -13.72 20.90
CA ALA A 135 -18.97 -14.72 20.02
C ALA A 135 -19.04 -16.14 20.61
N GLY A 136 -19.15 -16.26 21.92
CA GLY A 136 -19.13 -17.53 22.62
C GLY A 136 -17.80 -18.30 22.50
N GLY A 137 -16.72 -17.64 22.12
CA GLY A 137 -15.40 -18.22 21.85
C GLY A 137 -14.32 -17.17 21.68
N LEU A 138 -13.19 -17.61 21.14
CA LEU A 138 -12.05 -16.75 20.87
C LEU A 138 -12.45 -15.58 19.98
N THR A 139 -12.04 -14.37 20.35
CA THR A 139 -12.34 -13.12 19.64
C THR A 139 -11.13 -12.19 19.63
N LEU A 140 -11.09 -11.32 18.66
CA LEU A 140 -10.19 -10.17 18.58
C LEU A 140 -11.05 -8.92 18.51
N THR A 141 -10.77 -7.91 19.34
CA THR A 141 -11.53 -6.67 19.30
C THR A 141 -11.05 -5.75 18.19
N GLU A 142 -11.89 -4.82 17.74
CA GLU A 142 -11.41 -3.61 17.11
C GLU A 142 -10.61 -2.75 18.10
N PRO A 143 -9.82 -1.76 17.62
CA PRO A 143 -9.14 -0.81 18.51
C PRO A 143 -10.11 -0.06 19.41
N TYR A 144 -9.78 0.01 20.69
CA TYR A 144 -10.52 0.81 21.67
C TYR A 144 -9.56 1.39 22.72
N VAL A 145 -10.06 2.38 23.50
CA VAL A 145 -9.26 3.04 24.53
C VAL A 145 -9.18 2.15 25.78
N ASP A 146 -7.95 1.79 26.17
CA ASP A 146 -7.70 1.08 27.41
C ASP A 146 -8.08 1.93 28.62
N ALA A 147 -8.64 1.29 29.65
CA ALA A 147 -9.10 1.97 30.85
C ALA A 147 -7.96 2.39 31.78
N ALA A 148 -6.87 1.64 31.83
CA ALA A 148 -5.73 1.91 32.69
C ALA A 148 -4.78 2.95 32.09
N THR A 149 -4.42 2.78 30.80
CA THR A 149 -3.37 3.59 30.14
C THR A 149 -3.90 4.74 29.29
N GLN A 150 -5.17 4.71 28.93
CA GLN A 150 -5.82 5.63 27.97
C GLN A 150 -5.20 5.55 26.56
N GLU A 151 -4.43 4.51 26.27
CA GLU A 151 -3.89 4.24 24.93
C GLU A 151 -4.87 3.41 24.10
N LEU A 152 -4.75 3.47 22.76
CA LEU A 152 -5.47 2.57 21.87
C LEU A 152 -4.82 1.20 21.87
N ILE A 153 -5.63 0.18 22.12
CA ILE A 153 -5.26 -1.22 22.15
C ILE A 153 -6.22 -2.09 21.35
N ILE A 154 -5.82 -3.28 21.02
CA ILE A 154 -6.70 -4.39 20.62
C ILE A 154 -6.55 -5.50 21.65
N THR A 155 -7.60 -6.27 21.87
CA THR A 155 -7.59 -7.36 22.85
C THR A 155 -7.92 -8.69 22.19
N ALA A 156 -7.08 -9.69 22.42
CA ALA A 156 -7.44 -11.08 22.23
C ALA A 156 -8.18 -11.57 23.47
N ALA A 157 -9.40 -12.09 23.34
CA ALA A 157 -10.21 -12.52 24.46
C ALA A 157 -10.97 -13.82 24.16
N THR A 158 -11.27 -14.59 25.21
CA THR A 158 -12.09 -15.80 25.08
C THR A 158 -12.80 -16.10 26.39
N PRO A 159 -14.05 -16.64 26.37
CA PRO A 159 -14.75 -17.05 27.57
C PRO A 159 -14.06 -18.25 28.24
N VAL A 160 -13.94 -18.22 29.55
CA VAL A 160 -13.56 -19.35 30.38
C VAL A 160 -14.84 -20.14 30.69
N LYS A 161 -14.94 -21.36 30.15
CA LYS A 161 -16.14 -22.21 30.30
C LYS A 161 -15.81 -23.47 31.09
N ALA A 162 -16.55 -23.71 32.19
CA ALA A 162 -16.48 -24.95 32.93
C ALA A 162 -17.88 -25.56 33.10
N ALA A 163 -18.02 -26.83 32.83
CA ALA A 163 -19.28 -27.57 32.90
C ALA A 163 -20.45 -26.91 32.14
N GLY A 164 -20.13 -26.27 30.97
CA GLY A 164 -21.12 -25.59 30.15
C GLY A 164 -21.47 -24.16 30.57
N ASN A 165 -20.98 -23.69 31.72
CA ASN A 165 -21.21 -22.33 32.21
C ASN A 165 -20.01 -21.42 31.92
N THR A 166 -20.25 -20.18 31.58
CA THR A 166 -19.21 -19.15 31.46
C THR A 166 -18.85 -18.67 32.87
N LEU A 167 -17.61 -18.84 33.31
CA LEU A 167 -17.09 -18.34 34.57
C LEU A 167 -16.66 -16.88 34.49
N GLY A 168 -16.20 -16.50 33.34
CA GLY A 168 -15.69 -15.16 33.03
C GLY A 168 -15.06 -15.12 31.65
N VAL A 169 -14.28 -14.10 31.37
CA VAL A 169 -13.54 -13.91 30.12
C VAL A 169 -12.08 -13.62 30.46
N VAL A 170 -11.16 -14.33 29.85
CA VAL A 170 -9.74 -14.01 29.89
C VAL A 170 -9.38 -13.17 28.66
N GLY A 171 -8.53 -12.15 28.88
CA GLY A 171 -8.06 -11.26 27.83
C GLY A 171 -6.56 -10.96 27.91
N GLY A 172 -6.00 -10.59 26.77
CA GLY A 172 -4.63 -10.10 26.66
C GLY A 172 -4.56 -8.90 25.71
N ASP A 173 -4.05 -7.78 26.21
CA ASP A 173 -3.96 -6.52 25.48
C ASP A 173 -2.73 -6.44 24.62
N LEU A 174 -2.94 -6.04 23.38
CA LEU A 174 -1.91 -5.85 22.36
C LEU A 174 -1.83 -4.37 22.00
N SER A 175 -0.64 -3.80 22.12
CA SER A 175 -0.39 -2.42 21.74
C SER A 175 -0.42 -2.27 20.21
N LEU A 176 -1.15 -1.27 19.72
CA LEU A 176 -1.13 -0.91 18.30
C LEU A 176 0.25 -0.46 17.83
N LYS A 177 1.15 -0.01 18.73
CA LYS A 177 2.53 0.37 18.38
C LYS A 177 3.28 -0.77 17.69
N THR A 178 3.08 -2.01 18.12
CA THR A 178 3.75 -3.17 17.50
C THR A 178 3.22 -3.42 16.09
N LEU A 179 1.92 -3.31 15.86
CA LEU A 179 1.36 -3.40 14.51
C LEU A 179 1.85 -2.28 13.60
N VAL A 180 1.93 -1.04 14.12
CA VAL A 180 2.54 0.09 13.41
C VAL A 180 3.99 -0.21 13.04
N GLN A 181 4.78 -0.82 13.92
CA GLN A 181 6.17 -1.20 13.62
C GLN A 181 6.26 -2.25 12.51
N ILE A 182 5.42 -3.28 12.54
CA ILE A 182 5.36 -4.30 11.48
C ILE A 182 5.03 -3.64 10.14
N ILE A 183 4.04 -2.75 10.09
CA ILE A 183 3.62 -2.04 8.89
C ILE A 183 4.69 -1.07 8.39
N ASN A 184 5.34 -0.33 9.29
CA ASN A 184 6.40 0.64 8.94
C ASN A 184 7.72 -0.04 8.55
N SER A 185 7.91 -1.33 8.82
CA SER A 185 9.07 -2.10 8.35
C SER A 185 9.04 -2.38 6.85
N LEU A 186 7.89 -2.16 6.19
CA LEU A 186 7.75 -2.30 4.74
C LEU A 186 8.48 -1.15 4.04
N ASP A 187 9.44 -1.51 3.19
CA ASP A 187 10.17 -0.53 2.39
C ASP A 187 9.46 -0.27 1.06
N PHE A 188 8.85 0.89 0.96
CA PHE A 188 8.27 1.39 -0.29
C PHE A 188 9.22 2.33 -1.05
N SER A 189 10.49 2.42 -0.66
CA SER A 189 11.47 3.33 -1.25
C SER A 189 10.98 4.79 -1.32
N GLY A 190 10.22 5.21 -0.31
CA GLY A 190 9.61 6.53 -0.22
C GLY A 190 8.42 6.79 -1.15
N MET A 191 7.94 5.76 -1.86
CA MET A 191 6.79 5.88 -2.76
C MET A 191 5.45 5.73 -2.04
N GLY A 192 5.42 5.14 -0.85
CA GLY A 192 4.15 4.82 -0.21
C GLY A 192 4.26 4.43 1.25
N TYR A 193 3.16 3.89 1.76
CA TYR A 193 3.01 3.36 3.09
C TYR A 193 1.91 2.29 3.12
N ALA A 194 1.87 1.53 4.21
CA ALA A 194 0.81 0.59 4.50
C ALA A 194 -0.03 1.04 5.70
N PHE A 195 -1.25 0.51 5.81
CA PHE A 195 -2.13 0.71 6.96
C PHE A 195 -3.11 -0.48 7.09
N LEU A 196 -3.75 -0.63 8.25
CA LEU A 196 -4.80 -1.63 8.44
C LEU A 196 -6.18 -0.97 8.42
N VAL A 197 -7.13 -1.66 7.82
CA VAL A 197 -8.51 -1.23 7.71
C VAL A 197 -9.46 -2.39 7.98
N SER A 198 -10.58 -2.11 8.65
CA SER A 198 -11.68 -3.08 8.83
C SER A 198 -12.50 -3.26 7.55
N GLY A 199 -13.30 -4.31 7.52
CA GLY A 199 -14.16 -4.60 6.37
C GLY A 199 -15.19 -3.53 6.05
N ASP A 200 -15.59 -2.72 7.01
CA ASP A 200 -16.48 -1.56 6.86
C ASP A 200 -15.75 -0.25 6.50
N GLY A 201 -14.42 -0.30 6.37
CA GLY A 201 -13.60 0.82 5.92
C GLY A 201 -13.06 1.72 7.03
N LYS A 202 -13.10 1.31 8.28
CA LYS A 202 -12.49 2.04 9.39
C LYS A 202 -10.98 1.78 9.46
N ILE A 203 -10.17 2.82 9.55
CA ILE A 203 -8.72 2.74 9.66
C ILE A 203 -8.35 2.34 11.10
N LEU A 204 -7.73 1.19 11.24
CA LEU A 204 -7.40 0.59 12.54
C LEU A 204 -5.98 0.95 12.97
N VAL A 205 -5.05 0.95 12.03
CA VAL A 205 -3.63 1.27 12.23
C VAL A 205 -3.15 2.08 11.04
N HIS A 206 -2.46 3.20 11.29
CA HIS A 206 -1.92 4.06 10.24
C HIS A 206 -0.61 4.70 10.71
N PRO A 207 0.40 4.97 9.81
CA PRO A 207 1.61 5.69 10.16
C PRO A 207 1.33 7.09 10.74
N ASP A 208 0.35 7.79 10.17
CA ASP A 208 -0.20 9.03 10.70
C ASP A 208 -1.32 8.71 11.71
N LYS A 209 -1.07 9.01 12.99
CA LYS A 209 -2.00 8.74 14.09
C LYS A 209 -3.34 9.48 13.95
N GLU A 210 -3.36 10.62 13.26
CA GLU A 210 -4.58 11.41 13.07
C GLU A 210 -5.59 10.73 12.15
N GLN A 211 -5.15 9.72 11.37
CA GLN A 211 -6.02 8.95 10.49
C GLN A 211 -6.64 7.72 11.18
N VAL A 212 -6.09 7.32 12.33
CA VAL A 212 -6.63 6.17 13.08
C VAL A 212 -8.04 6.43 13.56
N MET A 213 -8.92 5.45 13.44
CA MET A 213 -10.37 5.48 13.72
C MET A 213 -11.23 6.30 12.73
N LYS A 214 -10.64 6.97 11.73
CA LYS A 214 -11.40 7.55 10.62
C LYS A 214 -11.80 6.47 9.62
N THR A 215 -12.81 6.76 8.83
CA THR A 215 -13.22 5.91 7.71
C THR A 215 -12.46 6.25 6.43
N LEU A 216 -12.38 5.31 5.50
CA LEU A 216 -11.81 5.57 4.17
C LEU A 216 -12.51 6.72 3.45
N SER A 217 -13.82 6.92 3.68
CA SER A 217 -14.58 8.02 3.09
C SER A 217 -14.22 9.39 3.67
N GLU A 218 -13.81 9.46 4.95
CA GLU A 218 -13.32 10.70 5.55
C GLU A 218 -11.92 11.07 5.06
N VAL A 219 -11.07 10.07 4.82
CA VAL A 219 -9.70 10.28 4.33
C VAL A 219 -9.65 10.50 2.82
N TYR A 220 -10.52 9.83 2.06
CA TYR A 220 -10.62 9.92 0.61
C TYR A 220 -12.02 10.37 0.16
N PRO A 221 -12.44 11.60 0.45
CA PRO A 221 -13.81 12.05 0.25
C PRO A 221 -14.23 12.17 -1.22
N GLN A 222 -13.27 12.43 -2.12
CA GLN A 222 -13.56 12.63 -3.55
C GLN A 222 -13.74 11.31 -4.30
N ASN A 223 -12.94 10.30 -3.95
CA ASN A 223 -12.97 8.99 -4.57
C ASN A 223 -12.60 7.92 -3.54
N THR A 224 -13.57 7.51 -2.73
CA THR A 224 -13.37 6.52 -1.67
C THR A 224 -12.99 5.17 -2.28
N PRO A 225 -11.82 4.60 -1.95
CA PRO A 225 -11.39 3.33 -2.48
C PRO A 225 -12.27 2.19 -1.98
N LYS A 226 -12.63 1.28 -2.87
CA LYS A 226 -13.38 0.07 -2.50
C LYS A 226 -12.42 -1.00 -2.00
N ILE A 227 -12.77 -1.62 -0.87
CA ILE A 227 -12.06 -2.78 -0.35
C ILE A 227 -12.42 -3.99 -1.22
N ALA A 228 -11.61 -4.26 -2.24
CA ALA A 228 -11.79 -5.35 -3.19
C ALA A 228 -10.42 -5.85 -3.68
N THR A 229 -10.41 -7.04 -4.27
CA THR A 229 -9.21 -7.54 -4.98
C THR A 229 -8.90 -6.67 -6.18
N GLY A 230 -7.61 -6.31 -6.35
CA GLY A 230 -7.15 -5.42 -7.41
C GLY A 230 -6.77 -4.04 -6.88
N PHE A 231 -6.60 -3.08 -7.81
CA PHE A 231 -6.22 -1.72 -7.48
C PHE A 231 -7.41 -0.77 -7.55
N SER A 232 -7.44 0.16 -6.61
CA SER A 232 -8.28 1.36 -6.70
C SER A 232 -7.38 2.60 -6.71
N GLU A 233 -7.79 3.61 -7.47
CA GLU A 233 -7.15 4.92 -7.41
C GLU A 233 -8.00 5.84 -6.54
N ALA A 234 -7.36 6.60 -5.67
CA ALA A 234 -8.00 7.60 -4.82
C ALA A 234 -7.16 8.87 -4.73
N GLU A 235 -7.80 10.01 -4.53
CA GLU A 235 -7.15 11.30 -4.36
C GLU A 235 -6.88 11.58 -2.88
N LEU A 236 -5.63 11.91 -2.55
CA LEU A 236 -5.22 12.32 -1.21
C LEU A 236 -4.31 13.54 -1.30
N HIS A 237 -4.74 14.67 -0.73
CA HIS A 237 -3.99 15.95 -0.72
C HIS A 237 -3.53 16.41 -2.11
N GLY A 238 -4.32 16.19 -3.16
CA GLY A 238 -4.01 16.56 -4.54
C GLY A 238 -3.06 15.59 -5.27
N HIS A 239 -2.75 14.44 -4.67
CA HIS A 239 -1.97 13.37 -5.28
C HIS A 239 -2.83 12.14 -5.50
N THR A 240 -2.71 11.53 -6.67
CA THR A 240 -3.37 10.24 -6.96
C THR A 240 -2.61 9.13 -6.25
N ARG A 241 -3.32 8.37 -5.42
CA ARG A 241 -2.82 7.17 -4.73
C ARG A 241 -3.35 5.92 -5.40
N ILE A 242 -2.49 4.92 -5.55
CA ILE A 242 -2.87 3.56 -5.92
C ILE A 242 -2.98 2.77 -4.64
N LEU A 243 -4.16 2.19 -4.39
CA LEU A 243 -4.43 1.38 -3.20
C LEU A 243 -4.66 -0.07 -3.60
N ALA A 244 -4.05 -0.98 -2.84
CA ALA A 244 -4.28 -2.43 -2.91
C ALA A 244 -4.70 -2.93 -1.53
N PHE A 245 -5.70 -3.82 -1.48
CA PHE A 245 -6.20 -4.39 -0.24
C PHE A 245 -5.97 -5.89 -0.22
N THR A 246 -5.29 -6.40 0.81
CA THR A 246 -5.04 -7.83 1.03
C THR A 246 -5.72 -8.26 2.32
N PRO A 247 -6.62 -9.27 2.30
CA PRO A 247 -7.30 -9.73 3.50
C PRO A 247 -6.33 -10.42 4.46
N ILE A 248 -6.46 -10.13 5.75
CA ILE A 248 -5.79 -10.86 6.82
C ILE A 248 -6.70 -12.01 7.22
N LYS A 249 -6.35 -13.22 6.80
CA LYS A 249 -7.20 -14.41 6.99
C LYS A 249 -7.10 -14.97 8.41
N GLY A 250 -8.11 -15.74 8.81
CA GLY A 250 -8.07 -16.55 10.06
C GLY A 250 -8.17 -15.73 11.35
N LEU A 251 -8.58 -14.47 11.29
CA LEU A 251 -8.88 -13.68 12.49
C LEU A 251 -10.30 -14.01 12.97
N PRO A 252 -10.49 -14.30 14.27
CA PRO A 252 -11.81 -14.54 14.82
C PRO A 252 -12.57 -13.23 15.00
N SER A 253 -13.85 -13.22 14.70
CA SER A 253 -14.82 -12.12 14.94
C SER A 253 -14.59 -10.82 14.18
N VAL A 254 -13.47 -10.65 13.48
CA VAL A 254 -13.14 -9.43 12.73
C VAL A 254 -12.69 -9.75 11.30
N THR A 255 -12.95 -8.82 10.39
CA THR A 255 -12.48 -8.89 9.02
C THR A 255 -11.58 -7.69 8.74
N TRP A 256 -10.27 -7.93 8.67
CA TRP A 256 -9.27 -6.89 8.48
C TRP A 256 -8.54 -7.05 7.16
N TYR A 257 -8.11 -5.93 6.63
CA TYR A 257 -7.32 -5.84 5.41
C TYR A 257 -6.05 -5.03 5.66
N LEU A 258 -4.97 -5.51 5.09
CA LEU A 258 -3.78 -4.71 4.87
C LEU A 258 -4.01 -3.87 3.62
N ALA A 259 -3.94 -2.56 3.75
CA ALA A 259 -3.98 -1.61 2.66
C ALA A 259 -2.57 -1.11 2.36
N LEU A 260 -2.17 -1.19 1.09
CA LEU A 260 -0.92 -0.62 0.58
C LEU A 260 -1.28 0.61 -0.24
N SER A 261 -0.67 1.76 0.05
CA SER A 261 -0.94 3.04 -0.60
C SER A 261 0.32 3.59 -1.24
N ILE A 262 0.35 3.65 -2.58
CA ILE A 262 1.48 4.11 -3.38
C ILE A 262 1.14 5.43 -4.07
N ASP A 263 2.06 6.37 -4.06
CA ASP A 263 2.00 7.61 -4.82
C ASP A 263 2.22 7.31 -6.32
N LYS A 264 1.18 7.55 -7.14
CA LYS A 264 1.19 7.22 -8.56
C LYS A 264 2.29 7.99 -9.31
N ASP A 265 2.49 9.26 -9.00
CA ASP A 265 3.48 10.07 -9.67
C ASP A 265 4.90 9.58 -9.38
N LYS A 266 5.17 9.17 -8.13
CA LYS A 266 6.44 8.58 -7.75
C LYS A 266 6.68 7.21 -8.38
N ALA A 267 5.66 6.37 -8.44
CA ALA A 267 5.75 5.05 -9.08
C ALA A 267 6.07 5.17 -10.59
N TYR A 268 5.51 6.18 -11.25
CA TYR A 268 5.75 6.43 -12.67
C TYR A 268 6.87 7.47 -12.95
N ALA A 269 7.61 7.93 -11.94
CA ALA A 269 8.65 8.95 -12.10
C ALA A 269 9.78 8.51 -13.05
N MET A 270 10.14 7.23 -13.06
CA MET A 270 11.12 6.69 -14.00
C MET A 270 10.68 6.84 -15.46
N LEU A 271 9.38 6.66 -15.74
CA LEU A 271 8.81 6.82 -17.08
C LEU A 271 8.90 8.25 -17.56
N SER A 272 8.68 9.24 -16.68
CA SER A 272 8.81 10.66 -17.04
C SER A 272 10.24 11.04 -17.41
N LYS A 273 11.25 10.53 -16.71
CA LYS A 273 12.69 10.71 -17.04
C LYS A 273 13.02 10.08 -18.38
N PHE A 274 12.52 8.87 -18.64
CA PHE A 274 12.71 8.20 -19.92
C PHE A 274 12.11 8.99 -21.09
N ARG A 275 10.88 9.54 -20.94
CA ARG A 275 10.26 10.39 -21.95
C ARG A 275 11.11 11.59 -22.30
N VAL A 276 11.60 12.31 -21.30
CA VAL A 276 12.45 13.49 -21.53
C VAL A 276 13.72 13.09 -22.30
N SER A 277 14.36 12.00 -21.93
CA SER A 277 15.55 11.49 -22.61
C SER A 277 15.24 11.05 -24.05
N ALA A 278 14.11 10.38 -24.28
CA ALA A 278 13.69 9.94 -25.59
C ALA A 278 13.37 11.13 -26.53
N ILE A 279 12.70 12.15 -26.02
CA ILE A 279 12.41 13.40 -26.78
C ILE A 279 13.72 14.12 -27.12
N ALA A 280 14.65 14.24 -26.18
CA ALA A 280 15.95 14.86 -26.42
C ALA A 280 16.75 14.09 -27.49
N ALA A 281 16.80 12.76 -27.39
CA ALA A 281 17.45 11.90 -28.38
C ALA A 281 16.80 12.03 -29.77
N ALA A 282 15.47 12.08 -29.84
CA ALA A 282 14.74 12.29 -31.08
C ALA A 282 15.09 13.65 -31.74
N LEU A 283 15.11 14.72 -30.95
CA LEU A 283 15.49 16.06 -31.46
C LEU A 283 16.93 16.08 -31.98
N ILE A 284 17.88 15.51 -31.23
CA ILE A 284 19.28 15.43 -31.68
C ILE A 284 19.40 14.62 -32.98
N SER A 285 18.68 13.48 -33.08
CA SER A 285 18.67 12.63 -34.25
C SER A 285 18.09 13.34 -35.47
N ILE A 286 17.00 14.10 -35.30
CA ILE A 286 16.40 14.90 -36.38
C ILE A 286 17.40 15.95 -36.89
N VAL A 287 18.05 16.69 -35.98
CA VAL A 287 19.06 17.70 -36.36
C VAL A 287 20.23 17.05 -37.12
N ALA A 288 20.74 15.91 -36.61
CA ALA A 288 21.83 15.18 -37.28
C ALA A 288 21.44 14.72 -38.71
N ILE A 289 20.24 14.16 -38.85
CA ILE A 289 19.72 13.71 -40.16
C ILE A 289 19.55 14.92 -41.12
N LEU A 290 19.05 16.05 -40.63
CA LEU A 290 18.92 17.26 -41.44
C LEU A 290 20.27 17.80 -41.94
N VAL A 291 21.29 17.82 -41.07
CA VAL A 291 22.64 18.22 -41.41
C VAL A 291 23.24 17.28 -42.47
N LEU A 292 23.09 15.97 -42.25
CA LEU A 292 23.63 14.92 -43.11
C LEU A 292 22.94 14.94 -44.49
N LEU A 293 21.62 15.08 -44.55
CA LEU A 293 20.86 15.25 -45.78
C LEU A 293 21.24 16.55 -46.52
N GLY A 294 21.41 17.64 -45.75
CA GLY A 294 21.88 18.92 -46.35
C GLY A 294 23.26 18.81 -46.97
N LEU A 295 24.20 18.14 -46.35
CA LEU A 295 25.54 17.85 -46.89
C LEU A 295 25.46 16.95 -48.14
N LEU A 296 24.71 15.85 -48.10
CA LEU A 296 24.50 14.93 -49.21
C LEU A 296 23.89 15.65 -50.42
N ILE A 297 22.86 16.46 -50.22
CA ILE A 297 22.23 17.26 -51.29
C ILE A 297 23.24 18.21 -51.88
N ARG A 298 24.07 18.90 -51.08
CA ARG A 298 25.13 19.78 -51.61
C ARG A 298 26.14 19.01 -52.47
N LEU A 299 26.63 17.86 -51.97
CA LEU A 299 27.60 17.06 -52.69
C LEU A 299 27.06 16.49 -54.02
N LEU A 300 25.80 16.02 -54.03
CA LEU A 300 25.17 15.42 -55.22
C LEU A 300 24.71 16.46 -56.23
N MET A 301 24.31 17.68 -55.80
CA MET A 301 23.82 18.74 -56.70
C MET A 301 24.94 19.62 -57.26
N GLN A 302 26.13 19.63 -56.63
CA GLN A 302 27.28 20.40 -57.13
C GLN A 302 27.70 20.00 -58.55
N PRO A 303 27.88 18.70 -58.91
CA PRO A 303 28.21 18.31 -60.29
C PRO A 303 27.12 18.65 -61.32
N LEU A 304 25.82 18.52 -60.92
CA LEU A 304 24.71 18.86 -61.83
C LEU A 304 24.62 20.34 -62.16
N HIS A 305 24.96 21.21 -61.20
CA HIS A 305 25.05 22.64 -61.44
C HIS A 305 26.21 23.02 -62.37
N LEU A 306 27.35 22.33 -62.23
CA LEU A 306 28.50 22.51 -63.12
C LEU A 306 28.22 22.06 -64.58
N MET A 307 27.56 20.88 -64.71
CA MET A 307 27.11 20.38 -65.99
C MET A 307 26.06 21.30 -66.66
N GLY A 308 25.08 21.82 -65.88
CA GLY A 308 24.09 22.76 -66.38
C GLY A 308 24.69 24.05 -66.83
N ARG A 309 25.72 24.59 -66.19
CA ARG A 309 26.48 25.76 -66.65
C ARG A 309 27.27 25.46 -67.92
N ALA A 310 28.01 24.38 -67.94
CA ALA A 310 28.76 23.97 -69.12
C ALA A 310 27.86 23.75 -70.38
N MET A 311 26.65 23.18 -70.18
CA MET A 311 25.67 23.06 -71.28
C MET A 311 25.09 24.43 -71.74
N GLN A 312 24.97 25.37 -70.82
CA GLN A 312 24.47 26.70 -71.13
C GLN A 312 25.53 27.54 -71.86
N ASP A 313 26.80 27.42 -71.50
CA ASP A 313 27.94 28.05 -72.15
C ASP A 313 28.12 27.46 -73.57
N ILE A 314 27.96 26.15 -73.75
CA ILE A 314 27.97 25.50 -75.08
C ILE A 314 26.77 25.99 -75.94
N ALA A 315 25.58 26.20 -75.34
CA ALA A 315 24.40 26.66 -76.08
C ALA A 315 24.45 28.18 -76.46
N GLN A 316 25.31 28.93 -75.81
CA GLN A 316 25.55 30.36 -76.09
C GLN A 316 26.74 30.63 -77.03
N GLY A 317 27.44 29.53 -77.40
CA GLY A 317 28.48 29.65 -78.46
C GLY A 317 29.83 30.19 -77.96
N GLU A 318 30.11 30.02 -76.64
CA GLU A 318 31.46 30.29 -76.12
C GLU A 318 32.22 28.98 -75.93
#